data_76176540d1819a48c4c8ec6537d35105
#
_entry.id   76176540d1819a48c4c8ec6537d35105
#
_cell.length_a   1.000
_cell.length_b   1.000
_cell.length_c   1.000
_cell.angle_alpha   90.00
_cell.angle_beta   90.00
_cell.angle_gamma   90.00
#
_symmetry.space_group_name_H-M   'P 1'
#
loop_
_entity.id
_entity.type
_entity.pdbx_description
1 polymer ?
#
loop_
_entity_poly.entity_id
_entity_poly.type
_entity_poly.pdbx_seq_one_letter_code
_entity_poly.pdbx_strand_id
1 'polypeptide(L)'
;MCSIKPDWWDYDGAYGQLSNIDETIKTVGWYLGEDIDQPKGWILCRELIGYRALELECSGFDDNGSFKLEHKLGELFDVAEKYAREKGYMTFRSGISSVGFNIHGQEISNIPKAIEELTCGRIDYKWYLENGFRVIGIQPNAYERGFHLIMLGKEI
;
A
#
# COMPACT_ATOMS: atom_id res chain seq x y z
N MET A 1 11.86 10.03 -3.10
CA MET A 1 11.58 8.69 -3.67
C MET A 1 12.79 8.16 -4.43
N CYS A 2 13.22 8.77 -5.52
CA CYS A 2 14.32 8.27 -6.37
C CYS A 2 15.67 8.11 -5.65
N SER A 3 16.02 8.99 -4.72
CA SER A 3 17.28 8.89 -3.95
C SER A 3 17.30 7.77 -2.92
N ILE A 4 16.14 7.34 -2.41
CA ILE A 4 16.01 6.30 -1.39
C ILE A 4 15.82 4.92 -2.02
N LYS A 5 15.06 4.85 -3.11
CA LYS A 5 14.79 3.60 -3.85
C LYS A 5 14.98 3.82 -5.35
N PRO A 6 16.24 4.01 -5.80
CA PRO A 6 16.54 4.32 -7.20
C PRO A 6 16.18 3.18 -8.15
N ASP A 7 16.13 1.94 -7.67
CA ASP A 7 15.72 0.77 -8.46
C ASP A 7 14.20 0.68 -8.67
N TRP A 8 13.42 1.46 -7.92
CA TRP A 8 11.94 1.43 -7.97
C TRP A 8 11.38 2.59 -8.78
N TRP A 9 12.04 3.75 -8.75
CA TRP A 9 11.55 4.96 -9.40
C TRP A 9 12.66 5.73 -10.08
N ASP A 10 12.47 5.99 -11.36
CA ASP A 10 13.07 7.13 -12.04
C ASP A 10 12.27 8.42 -11.74
N TYR A 11 12.75 9.54 -12.26
CA TYR A 11 12.13 10.85 -12.02
C TYR A 11 10.69 10.90 -12.56
N ASP A 12 10.46 10.41 -13.76
CA ASP A 12 9.15 10.50 -14.43
C ASP A 12 8.13 9.60 -13.75
N GLY A 13 8.53 8.40 -13.35
CA GLY A 13 7.68 7.48 -12.57
C GLY A 13 7.33 8.03 -11.19
N ALA A 14 8.30 8.63 -10.48
CA ALA A 14 8.05 9.28 -9.20
C ALA A 14 7.12 10.49 -9.34
N TYR A 15 7.33 11.33 -10.36
CA TYR A 15 6.48 12.49 -10.65
C TYR A 15 5.05 12.06 -10.99
N GLY A 16 4.89 11.02 -11.80
CA GLY A 16 3.58 10.46 -12.14
C GLY A 16 2.80 9.98 -10.92
N GLN A 17 3.49 9.34 -9.96
CA GLN A 17 2.86 8.90 -8.70
C GLN A 17 2.48 10.07 -7.79
N LEU A 18 3.26 11.15 -7.77
CA LEU A 18 2.96 12.33 -6.97
C LEU A 18 1.85 13.21 -7.55
N SER A 19 1.55 13.06 -8.84
CA SER A 19 0.55 13.88 -9.52
C SER A 19 -0.87 13.37 -9.26
N ASN A 20 -1.84 14.28 -9.27
CA ASN A 20 -3.25 13.89 -9.29
C ASN A 20 -3.58 13.27 -10.64
N ILE A 21 -4.42 12.22 -10.62
CA ILE A 21 -4.91 11.57 -11.84
C ILE A 21 -6.00 12.45 -12.47
N ASP A 22 -6.96 12.88 -11.65
CA ASP A 22 -8.04 13.79 -12.03
C ASP A 22 -8.67 14.43 -10.78
N GLU A 23 -9.83 15.08 -10.91
CA GLU A 23 -10.53 15.70 -9.78
C GLU A 23 -11.10 14.70 -8.77
N THR A 24 -11.28 13.44 -9.16
CA THR A 24 -11.87 12.37 -8.33
C THR A 24 -10.82 11.46 -7.70
N ILE A 25 -9.58 11.50 -8.18
CA ILE A 25 -8.44 10.71 -7.68
C ILE A 25 -7.28 11.66 -7.42
N LYS A 26 -7.14 12.05 -6.17
CA LYS A 26 -6.09 12.97 -5.71
C LYS A 26 -4.99 12.23 -4.98
N THR A 27 -3.80 12.76 -5.06
CA THR A 27 -2.64 12.24 -4.34
C THR A 27 -2.45 13.02 -3.04
N VAL A 28 -2.26 12.30 -1.94
CA VAL A 28 -1.87 12.83 -0.64
C VAL A 28 -0.76 11.97 -0.06
N GLY A 29 0.10 12.54 0.77
CA GLY A 29 1.19 11.77 1.34
C GLY A 29 1.73 12.36 2.63
N TRP A 30 2.44 11.53 3.36
CA TRP A 30 3.11 11.88 4.61
C TRP A 30 4.52 11.33 4.61
N TYR A 31 5.41 12.02 5.30
CA TYR A 31 6.79 11.59 5.42
C TYR A 31 7.28 11.69 6.86
N LEU A 32 8.29 10.91 7.18
CA LEU A 32 9.03 10.97 8.42
C LEU A 32 10.34 11.72 8.20
N GLY A 33 10.66 12.66 9.07
CA GLY A 33 11.87 13.47 9.00
C GLY A 33 11.56 14.94 9.25
N GLU A 34 12.61 15.73 9.44
CA GLU A 34 12.51 17.17 9.64
C GLU A 34 12.52 17.93 8.30
N ASP A 35 13.07 17.33 7.27
CA ASP A 35 13.25 17.90 5.94
C ASP A 35 12.58 17.03 4.88
N ILE A 36 11.71 17.63 4.08
CA ILE A 36 11.02 16.96 2.97
C ILE A 36 11.98 16.51 1.87
N ASP A 37 13.11 17.19 1.72
CA ASP A 37 14.12 16.83 0.72
C ASP A 37 14.97 15.63 1.16
N GLN A 38 14.92 15.28 2.47
CA GLN A 38 15.63 14.16 3.07
C GLN A 38 14.71 13.31 3.95
N PRO A 39 13.60 12.77 3.42
CA PRO A 39 12.68 11.97 4.21
C PRO A 39 13.34 10.65 4.62
N LYS A 40 13.10 10.23 5.87
CA LYS A 40 13.51 8.89 6.37
C LYS A 40 12.52 7.79 5.99
N GLY A 41 11.34 8.18 5.61
CA GLY A 41 10.29 7.29 5.13
C GLY A 41 9.08 8.09 4.69
N TRP A 42 8.23 7.49 3.88
CA TRP A 42 6.98 8.11 3.42
C TRP A 42 5.91 7.06 3.13
N ILE A 43 4.67 7.51 3.14
CA ILE A 43 3.56 6.84 2.46
C ILE A 43 2.90 7.83 1.51
N LEU A 44 2.42 7.30 0.40
CA LEU A 44 1.68 8.02 -0.62
C LEU A 44 0.34 7.32 -0.82
N CYS A 45 -0.74 8.09 -0.79
CA CYS A 45 -2.09 7.56 -0.91
C CYS A 45 -2.85 8.24 -2.03
N ARG A 46 -3.85 7.55 -2.55
CA ARG A 46 -4.87 8.07 -3.45
C ARG A 46 -6.17 8.28 -2.70
N GLU A 47 -6.71 9.49 -2.78
CA GLU A 47 -8.07 9.79 -2.34
C GLU A 47 -9.03 9.33 -3.44
N LEU A 48 -9.74 8.24 -3.22
CA LEU A 48 -10.77 7.74 -4.12
C LEU A 48 -12.12 8.33 -3.69
N ILE A 49 -12.36 9.60 -4.06
CA ILE A 49 -13.48 10.40 -3.55
C ILE A 49 -14.82 9.74 -3.84
N GLY A 50 -15.04 9.23 -5.06
CA GLY A 50 -16.28 8.55 -5.44
C GLY A 50 -16.55 7.26 -4.68
N TYR A 51 -15.52 6.64 -4.12
CA TYR A 51 -15.62 5.41 -3.31
C TYR A 51 -15.54 5.66 -1.80
N ARG A 52 -15.35 6.91 -1.38
CA ARG A 52 -15.11 7.31 0.01
C ARG A 52 -14.01 6.45 0.65
N ALA A 53 -12.91 6.31 -0.05
CA ALA A 53 -11.79 5.48 0.34
C ALA A 53 -10.46 6.23 0.21
N LEU A 54 -9.53 5.94 1.13
CA LEU A 54 -8.12 6.25 0.98
C LEU A 54 -7.40 4.95 0.60
N GLU A 55 -6.57 4.99 -0.44
CA GLU A 55 -5.82 3.81 -0.90
C GLU A 55 -4.33 4.08 -0.87
N LEU A 56 -3.56 3.20 -0.21
CA LEU A 56 -2.11 3.25 -0.22
C LEU A 56 -1.61 2.92 -1.62
N GLU A 57 -0.94 3.87 -2.25
CA GLU A 57 -0.30 3.72 -3.56
C GLU A 57 1.10 3.12 -3.42
N CYS A 58 1.91 3.73 -2.56
CA CYS A 58 3.25 3.23 -2.27
C CYS A 58 3.76 3.71 -0.92
N SER A 59 4.79 3.03 -0.44
CA SER A 59 5.56 3.43 0.74
C SER A 59 7.03 3.14 0.53
N GLY A 60 7.89 3.89 1.20
CA GLY A 60 9.33 3.64 1.18
C GLY A 60 9.98 4.11 2.47
N PHE A 61 11.08 3.46 2.83
CA PHE A 61 11.88 3.78 4.00
C PHE A 61 13.36 3.74 3.66
N ASP A 62 14.12 4.62 4.30
CA ASP A 62 15.56 4.54 4.28
C ASP A 62 16.01 3.38 5.20
N ASP A 63 16.47 2.29 4.58
CA ASP A 63 16.87 1.04 5.25
C ASP A 63 18.25 1.13 5.92
N ASN A 64 18.87 2.33 6.01
CA ASN A 64 20.17 2.53 6.62
C ASN A 64 20.16 2.28 8.14
N GLY A 65 19.88 1.06 8.52
CA GLY A 65 20.42 0.38 9.69
C GLY A 65 19.72 0.52 11.03
N SER A 66 18.69 1.33 11.24
CA SER A 66 18.06 1.48 12.57
C SER A 66 16.54 1.55 12.59
N PHE A 67 15.90 1.28 11.48
CA PHE A 67 14.45 1.36 11.33
C PHE A 67 13.81 -0.02 11.47
N LYS A 68 13.16 -0.28 12.58
CA LYS A 68 12.17 -1.35 12.64
C LYS A 68 10.97 -0.86 11.86
N LEU A 69 10.84 -1.35 10.63
CA LEU A 69 9.78 -1.07 9.66
C LEU A 69 8.38 -1.01 10.30
N GLU A 70 8.13 -1.90 11.25
CA GLU A 70 6.87 -2.11 11.93
C GLU A 70 6.39 -0.91 12.75
N HIS A 71 7.29 -0.22 13.46
CA HIS A 71 6.88 0.89 14.34
C HIS A 71 6.64 2.20 13.59
N LYS A 72 7.43 2.47 12.58
CA LYS A 72 7.37 3.77 11.89
C LYS A 72 6.44 3.78 10.69
N LEU A 73 6.20 2.64 10.08
CA LEU A 73 5.10 2.49 9.15
C LEU A 73 3.77 2.71 9.89
N GLY A 74 3.65 2.18 11.13
CA GLY A 74 2.49 2.39 12.00
C GLY A 74 2.18 3.87 12.21
N GLU A 75 3.16 4.69 12.56
CA GLU A 75 2.97 6.14 12.76
C GLU A 75 2.41 6.83 11.50
N LEU A 76 2.92 6.50 10.31
CA LEU A 76 2.42 7.05 9.06
C LEU A 76 1.01 6.57 8.74
N PHE A 77 0.70 5.29 8.99
CA PHE A 77 -0.64 4.74 8.81
C PHE A 77 -1.65 5.37 9.77
N ASP A 78 -1.28 5.60 11.02
CA ASP A 78 -2.14 6.26 12.02
C ASP A 78 -2.51 7.68 11.56
N VAL A 79 -1.54 8.44 11.04
CA VAL A 79 -1.78 9.78 10.49
C VAL A 79 -2.68 9.72 9.26
N ALA A 80 -2.44 8.79 8.34
CA ALA A 80 -3.26 8.61 7.15
C ALA A 80 -4.69 8.16 7.50
N GLU A 81 -4.85 7.27 8.47
CA GLU A 81 -6.17 6.82 8.94
C GLU A 81 -6.93 7.96 9.62
N LYS A 82 -6.27 8.75 10.46
CA LYS A 82 -6.86 9.95 11.07
C LYS A 82 -7.34 10.92 10.00
N TYR A 83 -6.50 11.22 9.01
CA TYR A 83 -6.87 12.06 7.88
C TYR A 83 -8.10 11.52 7.14
N ALA A 84 -8.12 10.22 6.86
CA ALA A 84 -9.23 9.58 6.16
C ALA A 84 -10.55 9.71 6.94
N ARG A 85 -10.51 9.52 8.27
CA ARG A 85 -11.68 9.75 9.15
C ARG A 85 -12.17 11.20 9.11
N GLU A 86 -11.25 12.17 9.20
CA GLU A 86 -11.56 13.61 9.16
C GLU A 86 -12.19 14.01 7.81
N LYS A 87 -11.79 13.36 6.71
CA LYS A 87 -12.38 13.53 5.38
C LYS A 87 -13.71 12.78 5.19
N GLY A 88 -14.11 11.96 6.16
CA GLY A 88 -15.33 11.14 6.09
C GLY A 88 -15.21 9.96 5.11
N TYR A 89 -14.00 9.47 4.88
CA TYR A 89 -13.81 8.21 4.18
C TYR A 89 -14.20 7.04 5.07
N MET A 90 -14.64 5.96 4.47
CA MET A 90 -15.17 4.79 5.17
C MET A 90 -14.19 3.63 5.18
N THR A 91 -13.23 3.62 4.26
CA THR A 91 -12.28 2.53 4.11
C THR A 91 -10.88 3.04 3.85
N PHE A 92 -9.91 2.36 4.45
CA PHE A 92 -8.51 2.47 4.09
C PHE A 92 -8.10 1.19 3.35
N ARG A 93 -7.55 1.31 2.16
CA ARG A 93 -7.19 0.20 1.28
C ARG A 93 -5.69 0.14 1.05
N SER A 94 -5.21 -1.04 0.74
CA SER A 94 -3.84 -1.30 0.32
C SER A 94 -3.81 -2.49 -0.64
N GLY A 95 -2.70 -2.65 -1.32
CA GLY A 95 -2.44 -3.81 -2.16
C GLY A 95 -1.05 -4.35 -1.95
N ILE A 96 -0.91 -5.66 -1.95
CA ILE A 96 0.39 -6.33 -1.90
C ILE A 96 0.48 -7.36 -3.01
N SER A 97 1.69 -7.53 -3.55
CA SER A 97 1.93 -8.51 -4.60
C SER A 97 1.81 -9.94 -4.07
N SER A 98 1.46 -10.88 -4.94
CA SER A 98 1.33 -12.29 -4.57
C SER A 98 2.66 -13.01 -4.28
N VAL A 99 3.80 -12.34 -4.44
CA VAL A 99 5.11 -12.93 -4.11
C VAL A 99 5.14 -13.37 -2.65
N GLY A 100 5.50 -14.64 -2.41
CA GLY A 100 5.52 -15.24 -1.09
C GLY A 100 4.18 -15.78 -0.60
N PHE A 101 3.11 -15.66 -1.39
CA PHE A 101 1.84 -16.34 -1.16
C PHE A 101 1.76 -17.67 -1.90
N ASN A 102 0.98 -18.60 -1.36
CA ASN A 102 0.76 -19.91 -1.96
C ASN A 102 0.14 -19.87 -3.37
N ILE A 103 -0.51 -18.79 -3.74
CA ILE A 103 -1.14 -18.58 -5.06
C ILE A 103 -0.20 -17.98 -6.11
N HIS A 104 1.00 -17.57 -5.73
CA HIS A 104 1.96 -16.99 -6.68
C HIS A 104 2.38 -18.01 -7.74
N GLY A 105 2.36 -17.60 -9.00
CA GLY A 105 2.67 -18.47 -10.14
C GLY A 105 1.54 -19.43 -10.55
N GLN A 106 0.38 -19.38 -9.87
CA GLN A 106 -0.74 -20.28 -10.15
C GLN A 106 -1.83 -19.57 -10.97
N GLU A 107 -2.67 -20.35 -11.64
CA GLU A 107 -3.89 -19.84 -12.26
C GLU A 107 -5.02 -19.85 -11.23
N ILE A 108 -5.70 -18.71 -11.08
CA ILE A 108 -6.83 -18.56 -10.15
C ILE A 108 -8.14 -18.66 -10.93
N SER A 109 -8.82 -19.79 -10.81
CA SER A 109 -10.14 -20.02 -11.42
C SER A 109 -11.31 -19.70 -10.46
N ASN A 110 -11.05 -19.67 -9.15
CA ASN A 110 -12.05 -19.40 -8.11
C ASN A 110 -11.48 -18.47 -7.04
N ILE A 111 -11.81 -17.18 -7.14
CA ILE A 111 -11.29 -16.15 -6.24
C ILE A 111 -11.74 -16.37 -4.78
N PRO A 112 -13.03 -16.62 -4.46
CA PRO A 112 -13.44 -16.90 -3.09
C PRO A 112 -12.65 -18.02 -2.45
N LYS A 113 -12.48 -19.15 -3.14
CA LYS A 113 -11.69 -20.27 -2.65
C LYS A 113 -10.23 -19.90 -2.45
N ALA A 114 -9.63 -19.15 -3.38
CA ALA A 114 -8.25 -18.69 -3.27
C ALA A 114 -8.04 -17.77 -2.05
N ILE A 115 -9.04 -16.95 -1.67
CA ILE A 115 -9.01 -16.11 -0.47
C ILE A 115 -9.09 -16.99 0.79
N GLU A 116 -9.98 -17.97 0.84
CA GLU A 116 -10.17 -18.86 1.99
C GLU A 116 -8.91 -19.69 2.26
N GLU A 117 -8.22 -20.13 1.21
CA GLU A 117 -7.01 -20.97 1.28
C GLU A 117 -5.70 -20.15 1.27
N LEU A 118 -5.78 -18.82 1.35
CA LEU A 118 -4.63 -17.94 1.24
C LEU A 118 -3.66 -18.10 2.41
N THR A 119 -2.41 -18.42 2.11
CA THR A 119 -1.35 -18.53 3.10
C THR A 119 -0.11 -17.74 2.67
N CYS A 120 0.56 -17.13 3.65
CA CYS A 120 1.75 -16.34 3.42
C CYS A 120 2.61 -16.25 4.67
N GLY A 121 3.93 -16.36 4.48
CA GLY A 121 4.91 -16.16 5.56
C GLY A 121 5.49 -14.74 5.65
N ARG A 122 4.99 -13.78 4.87
CA ARG A 122 5.53 -12.43 4.82
C ARG A 122 5.19 -11.63 6.07
N ILE A 123 6.18 -10.90 6.59
CA ILE A 123 6.05 -10.05 7.78
C ILE A 123 5.08 -8.88 7.52
N ASP A 124 5.15 -8.26 6.34
CA ASP A 124 4.27 -7.16 5.96
C ASP A 124 2.80 -7.57 5.91
N TYR A 125 2.49 -8.75 5.36
CA TYR A 125 1.12 -9.27 5.35
C TYR A 125 0.59 -9.51 6.77
N LYS A 126 1.39 -10.12 7.63
CA LYS A 126 1.04 -10.32 9.04
C LYS A 126 0.77 -9.00 9.74
N TRP A 127 1.64 -8.00 9.50
CA TRP A 127 1.48 -6.66 10.06
C TRP A 127 0.13 -6.03 9.63
N TYR A 128 -0.26 -6.13 8.35
CA TYR A 128 -1.57 -5.64 7.89
C TYR A 128 -2.72 -6.29 8.66
N LEU A 129 -2.70 -7.62 8.82
CA LEU A 129 -3.76 -8.33 9.54
C LEU A 129 -3.84 -7.90 11.03
N GLU A 130 -2.69 -7.76 11.69
CA GLU A 130 -2.59 -7.30 13.08
C GLU A 130 -3.09 -5.85 13.26
N ASN A 131 -3.01 -5.03 12.21
CA ASN A 131 -3.52 -3.65 12.18
C ASN A 131 -4.96 -3.53 11.65
N GLY A 132 -5.69 -4.62 11.59
CA GLY A 132 -7.12 -4.66 11.30
C GLY A 132 -7.48 -4.69 9.81
N PHE A 133 -6.51 -4.79 8.92
CA PHE A 133 -6.79 -5.03 7.50
C PHE A 133 -7.25 -6.47 7.28
N ARG A 134 -8.05 -6.66 6.25
CA ARG A 134 -8.52 -7.97 5.79
C ARG A 134 -8.36 -8.07 4.29
N VAL A 135 -8.24 -9.28 3.78
CA VAL A 135 -8.29 -9.52 2.33
C VAL A 135 -9.70 -9.21 1.85
N ILE A 136 -9.82 -8.27 0.93
CA ILE A 136 -11.11 -7.85 0.33
C ILE A 136 -11.23 -8.32 -1.12
N GLY A 137 -10.15 -8.84 -1.70
CA GLY A 137 -10.17 -9.36 -3.06
C GLY A 137 -8.79 -9.83 -3.52
N ILE A 138 -8.80 -10.49 -4.66
CA ILE A 138 -7.60 -10.82 -5.43
C ILE A 138 -7.85 -10.37 -6.86
N GLN A 139 -6.91 -9.61 -7.42
CA GLN A 139 -6.89 -9.31 -8.86
C GLN A 139 -5.91 -10.29 -9.53
N PRO A 140 -6.42 -11.30 -10.26
CA PRO A 140 -5.57 -12.22 -10.97
C PRO A 140 -4.76 -11.52 -12.08
N ASN A 141 -3.49 -11.93 -12.22
CA ASN A 141 -2.60 -11.44 -13.28
C ASN A 141 -2.48 -9.89 -13.33
N ALA A 142 -2.48 -9.25 -12.16
CA ALA A 142 -2.43 -7.79 -12.06
C ALA A 142 -1.13 -7.19 -12.64
N TYR A 143 -0.04 -7.92 -12.57
CA TYR A 143 1.27 -7.49 -13.06
C TYR A 143 1.69 -8.28 -14.30
N GLU A 144 1.60 -9.60 -14.21
CA GLU A 144 1.86 -10.56 -15.30
C GLU A 144 1.15 -11.88 -14.99
N ARG A 145 1.20 -12.83 -15.91
CA ARG A 145 0.55 -14.15 -15.74
C ARG A 145 1.08 -14.88 -14.50
N GLY A 146 0.18 -15.23 -13.58
CA GLY A 146 0.49 -15.84 -12.29
C GLY A 146 0.98 -14.84 -11.22
N PHE A 147 1.10 -13.55 -11.55
CA PHE A 147 1.51 -12.52 -10.61
C PHE A 147 0.29 -11.64 -10.25
N HIS A 148 -0.31 -11.93 -9.11
CA HIS A 148 -1.58 -11.36 -8.66
C HIS A 148 -1.37 -10.20 -7.69
N LEU A 149 -2.41 -9.38 -7.53
CA LEU A 149 -2.52 -8.38 -6.47
C LEU A 149 -3.48 -8.90 -5.39
N ILE A 150 -3.03 -8.94 -4.15
CA ILE A 150 -3.87 -9.18 -2.98
C ILE A 150 -4.37 -7.81 -2.50
N MET A 151 -5.66 -7.61 -2.57
CA MET A 151 -6.31 -6.36 -2.14
C MET A 151 -6.66 -6.46 -0.66
N LEU A 152 -6.21 -5.49 0.10
CA LEU A 152 -6.43 -5.38 1.54
C LEU A 152 -7.33 -4.18 1.84
N GLY A 153 -8.17 -4.28 2.84
CA GLY A 153 -9.03 -3.19 3.27
C GLY A 153 -9.32 -3.23 4.76
N LYS A 154 -9.49 -2.03 5.32
CA LYS A 154 -9.87 -1.80 6.72
C LYS A 154 -11.02 -0.80 6.74
N GLU A 155 -12.07 -1.06 7.51
CA GLU A 155 -13.10 -0.06 7.83
C GLU A 155 -12.52 0.94 8.85
N ILE A 156 -12.83 2.23 8.66
CA ILE A 156 -12.29 3.32 9.49
C ILE A 156 -13.37 4.27 9.97
#